data_03ade4ae7f1edeab404f462fd10ee9df
#
_entry.id   03ade4ae7f1edeab404f462fd10ee9df
#
_cell.length_a   1.000
_cell.length_b   1.000
_cell.length_c   1.000
_cell.angle_alpha   90.00
_cell.angle_beta   90.00
_cell.angle_gamma   90.00
#
_symmetry.space_group_name_H-M   'P 1'
#
loop_
_entity.id
_entity.type
_entity.pdbx_description
1 polymer ?
#
loop_
_entity_poly.entity_id
_entity_poly.type
_entity_poly.pdbx_seq_one_letter_code
_entity_poly.pdbx_strand_id
1 'polypeptide(L)'
;KVVKGKHHPADFVLWRTAKPGDLQQWDSPWGRGNPGWHIECSAMVRSLLGTEIDIHTGGEDLAQIHHNNETAQSEAANGRTFVHYWLHSAFLTMSGEKVSKSLGNVVYLSDVIEKGFHPLALRYFYLQAHYRTPLSFSWGALAGASEALNRLWKLSRDIAHESKCKSTSSEARNRFLAAIRDDLATPQALGHLWETLRSEDYAPEEKWGLLEDADAHFGLSLTTPPT
;
A
#
# COMPACT_ATOMS: atom_id res chain seq x y z
N LYS A 1 -7.69 31.77 10.47
CA LYS A 1 -6.99 33.10 10.40
C LYS A 1 -6.41 33.25 9.00
N VAL A 2 -6.72 34.34 8.31
CA VAL A 2 -6.07 34.67 7.03
C VAL A 2 -4.63 35.09 7.34
N VAL A 3 -3.68 34.33 6.85
CA VAL A 3 -2.24 34.66 7.00
C VAL A 3 -1.93 35.76 5.99
N LYS A 4 -1.09 36.75 6.38
CA LYS A 4 -0.66 37.84 5.49
C LYS A 4 -0.08 37.26 4.20
N GLY A 5 -0.60 37.68 3.06
CA GLY A 5 -0.19 37.21 1.72
C GLY A 5 -1.13 36.21 1.06
N LYS A 6 -2.15 35.66 1.77
CA LYS A 6 -3.20 34.87 1.18
C LYS A 6 -4.36 35.77 0.71
N HIS A 7 -4.92 35.48 -0.45
CA HIS A 7 -6.16 36.10 -0.92
C HIS A 7 -7.39 35.36 -0.41
N HIS A 8 -7.27 34.03 -0.24
CA HIS A 8 -8.31 33.15 0.26
C HIS A 8 -7.76 32.19 1.34
N PRO A 9 -8.55 31.78 2.33
CA PRO A 9 -8.09 30.82 3.35
C PRO A 9 -7.55 29.50 2.80
N ALA A 10 -8.07 29.03 1.65
CA ALA A 10 -7.66 27.83 0.98
C ALA A 10 -6.36 27.97 0.15
N ASP A 11 -5.83 29.17 -0.01
CA ASP A 11 -4.56 29.36 -0.73
C ASP A 11 -3.44 28.59 -0.03
N PHE A 12 -2.58 27.96 -0.83
CA PHE A 12 -1.44 27.18 -0.34
C PHE A 12 -0.14 27.60 -1.04
N VAL A 13 0.97 27.21 -0.44
CA VAL A 13 2.29 27.65 -0.88
C VAL A 13 2.77 26.84 -2.09
N LEU A 14 3.09 27.51 -3.18
CA LEU A 14 3.78 26.91 -4.33
C LEU A 14 5.31 27.07 -4.23
N TRP A 15 5.77 28.28 -3.79
CA TRP A 15 7.17 28.60 -3.62
C TRP A 15 7.39 29.38 -2.33
N ARG A 16 8.35 28.96 -1.52
CA ARG A 16 8.72 29.62 -0.27
C ARG A 16 10.02 30.40 -0.45
N THR A 17 10.06 31.65 -0.01
CA THR A 17 11.31 32.41 0.08
C THR A 17 12.27 31.70 1.03
N ALA A 18 13.52 31.54 0.59
CA ALA A 18 14.60 30.97 1.39
C ALA A 18 14.84 31.76 2.66
N LYS A 19 15.13 31.04 3.74
CA LYS A 19 15.58 31.61 5.01
C LYS A 19 17.08 31.36 5.19
N PRO A 20 17.77 32.19 5.97
CA PRO A 20 19.13 31.89 6.34
C PRO A 20 19.24 30.51 6.99
N GLY A 21 20.14 29.67 6.47
CA GLY A 21 20.34 28.32 6.97
C GLY A 21 19.52 27.22 6.27
N ASP A 22 18.61 27.55 5.33
CA ASP A 22 17.96 26.55 4.51
C ASP A 22 19.00 25.81 3.65
N LEU A 23 19.05 24.47 3.79
CA LEU A 23 20.02 23.65 3.06
C LEU A 23 19.61 23.46 1.58
N GLN A 24 18.32 23.46 1.30
CA GLN A 24 17.75 23.29 -0.04
C GLN A 24 17.15 24.61 -0.49
N GLN A 25 17.74 25.23 -1.48
CA GLN A 25 17.24 26.46 -2.06
C GLN A 25 17.77 26.65 -3.48
N TRP A 26 16.90 27.15 -4.34
CA TRP A 26 17.15 27.37 -5.77
C TRP A 26 16.76 28.78 -6.19
N ASP A 27 17.34 29.25 -7.28
CA ASP A 27 16.90 30.49 -7.90
C ASP A 27 15.62 30.27 -8.71
N SER A 28 14.74 31.25 -8.69
CA SER A 28 13.47 31.20 -9.42
C SER A 28 13.03 32.61 -9.86
N PRO A 29 12.03 32.70 -10.76
CA PRO A 29 11.45 34.02 -11.11
C PRO A 29 10.87 34.79 -9.92
N TRP A 30 10.53 34.08 -8.85
CA TRP A 30 9.95 34.65 -7.62
C TRP A 30 11.00 34.90 -6.52
N GLY A 31 12.27 34.77 -6.87
CA GLY A 31 13.39 34.88 -5.95
C GLY A 31 13.93 33.53 -5.48
N ARG A 32 15.01 33.60 -4.70
CA ARG A 32 15.64 32.42 -4.14
C ARG A 32 14.77 31.78 -3.09
N GLY A 33 14.54 30.45 -3.21
CA GLY A 33 13.62 29.77 -2.34
C GLY A 33 13.56 28.25 -2.57
N ASN A 34 12.51 27.65 -2.08
CA ASN A 34 12.23 26.22 -2.24
C ASN A 34 10.74 25.97 -2.53
N PRO A 35 10.42 24.83 -3.19
CA PRO A 35 9.04 24.48 -3.51
C PRO A 35 8.21 24.25 -2.24
N GLY A 36 6.92 24.47 -2.35
CA GLY A 36 5.95 23.97 -1.38
C GLY A 36 5.79 22.46 -1.51
N TRP A 37 5.43 21.79 -0.42
CA TRP A 37 5.31 20.32 -0.37
C TRP A 37 4.45 19.71 -1.49
N HIS A 38 3.35 20.35 -1.86
CA HIS A 38 2.42 19.80 -2.84
C HIS A 38 2.94 19.88 -4.28
N ILE A 39 3.70 20.94 -4.60
CA ILE A 39 4.24 21.12 -5.96
C ILE A 39 5.39 20.15 -6.27
N GLU A 40 6.06 19.63 -5.25
CA GLU A 40 7.12 18.63 -5.43
C GLU A 40 6.55 17.37 -6.09
N CYS A 41 5.44 16.83 -5.57
CA CYS A 41 4.78 15.66 -6.14
C CYS A 41 4.21 15.93 -7.54
N SER A 42 3.54 17.06 -7.75
CA SER A 42 3.03 17.45 -9.07
C SER A 42 4.14 17.53 -10.12
N ALA A 43 5.29 18.10 -9.75
CA ALA A 43 6.45 18.24 -10.65
C ALA A 43 7.12 16.89 -10.94
N MET A 44 7.26 16.01 -9.91
CA MET A 44 7.82 14.67 -10.07
C MET A 44 6.94 13.79 -10.95
N VAL A 45 5.62 13.79 -10.73
CA VAL A 45 4.67 13.04 -11.56
C VAL A 45 4.76 13.51 -13.00
N ARG A 46 4.69 14.82 -13.24
CA ARG A 46 4.78 15.38 -14.60
C ARG A 46 6.08 14.99 -15.31
N SER A 47 7.20 14.99 -14.60
CA SER A 47 8.52 14.69 -15.15
C SER A 47 8.72 13.21 -15.47
N LEU A 48 8.19 12.31 -14.64
CA LEU A 48 8.48 10.88 -14.69
C LEU A 48 7.36 10.05 -15.32
N LEU A 49 6.09 10.45 -15.12
CA LEU A 49 4.92 9.69 -15.53
C LEU A 49 4.06 10.43 -16.56
N GLY A 50 4.21 11.73 -16.71
CA GLY A 50 3.41 12.54 -17.64
C GLY A 50 2.42 13.47 -16.94
N THR A 51 1.49 14.00 -17.74
CA THR A 51 0.51 14.99 -17.26
C THR A 51 -0.78 14.39 -16.72
N GLU A 52 -0.96 13.10 -16.90
CA GLU A 52 -2.14 12.32 -16.55
C GLU A 52 -1.69 10.92 -16.12
N ILE A 53 -2.22 10.41 -15.03
CA ILE A 53 -1.89 9.09 -14.48
C ILE A 53 -3.15 8.31 -14.12
N ASP A 54 -3.06 6.98 -14.22
CA ASP A 54 -4.21 6.12 -13.93
C ASP A 54 -4.51 6.07 -12.44
N ILE A 55 -3.50 5.84 -11.60
CA ILE A 55 -3.67 5.59 -10.16
C ILE A 55 -2.70 6.45 -9.35
N HIS A 56 -3.22 7.10 -8.32
CA HIS A 56 -2.44 7.78 -7.29
C HIS A 56 -2.88 7.32 -5.91
N THR A 57 -1.92 7.04 -5.03
CA THR A 57 -2.20 6.45 -3.72
C THR A 57 -1.63 7.30 -2.59
N GLY A 58 -2.22 7.21 -1.40
CA GLY A 58 -1.69 7.84 -0.20
C GLY A 58 -2.45 7.46 1.05
N GLY A 59 -2.08 8.02 2.19
CA GLY A 59 -2.86 7.91 3.42
C GLY A 59 -4.14 8.76 3.34
N GLU A 60 -5.13 8.40 4.11
CA GLU A 60 -6.43 9.13 4.17
C GLU A 60 -6.27 10.60 4.56
N ASP A 61 -5.22 10.95 5.32
CA ASP A 61 -4.90 12.32 5.71
C ASP A 61 -4.43 13.20 4.53
N LEU A 62 -3.94 12.60 3.46
CA LEU A 62 -3.51 13.33 2.26
C LEU A 62 -4.67 13.74 1.37
N ALA A 63 -5.80 13.04 1.42
CA ALA A 63 -6.93 13.22 0.52
C ALA A 63 -7.43 14.66 0.48
N GLN A 64 -7.68 15.27 1.65
CA GLN A 64 -8.35 16.57 1.74
C GLN A 64 -7.44 17.78 1.46
N ILE A 65 -6.14 17.64 1.64
CA ILE A 65 -5.21 18.77 1.51
C ILE A 65 -4.18 18.50 0.42
N HIS A 66 -3.33 17.49 0.61
CA HIS A 66 -2.18 17.26 -0.28
C HIS A 66 -2.63 16.90 -1.70
N HIS A 67 -3.46 15.89 -1.85
CA HIS A 67 -3.95 15.42 -3.15
C HIS A 67 -4.90 16.42 -3.83
N ASN A 68 -5.74 17.13 -3.07
CA ASN A 68 -6.53 18.22 -3.63
C ASN A 68 -5.65 19.35 -4.18
N ASN A 69 -4.57 19.69 -3.50
CA ASN A 69 -3.65 20.71 -3.95
C ASN A 69 -2.83 20.24 -5.16
N GLU A 70 -2.41 18.95 -5.21
CA GLU A 70 -1.78 18.38 -6.40
C GLU A 70 -2.72 18.41 -7.61
N THR A 71 -3.99 18.05 -7.42
CA THR A 71 -5.03 18.15 -8.46
C THR A 71 -5.16 19.58 -8.98
N ALA A 72 -5.32 20.54 -8.07
CA ALA A 72 -5.45 21.95 -8.44
C ALA A 72 -4.23 22.46 -9.24
N GLN A 73 -3.01 22.09 -8.83
CA GLN A 73 -1.76 22.47 -9.51
C GLN A 73 -1.66 21.83 -10.89
N SER A 74 -1.85 20.50 -10.96
CA SER A 74 -1.61 19.72 -12.17
C SER A 74 -2.68 19.99 -13.24
N GLU A 75 -3.94 20.07 -12.85
CA GLU A 75 -5.05 20.35 -13.78
C GLU A 75 -5.00 21.78 -14.29
N ALA A 76 -4.72 22.76 -13.42
CA ALA A 76 -4.56 24.15 -13.85
C ALA A 76 -3.37 24.34 -14.81
N ALA A 77 -2.27 23.61 -14.59
CA ALA A 77 -1.08 23.71 -15.43
C ALA A 77 -1.20 22.99 -16.77
N ASN A 78 -1.96 21.89 -16.82
CA ASN A 78 -1.99 20.99 -17.97
C ASN A 78 -3.34 21.03 -18.74
N GLY A 79 -4.40 21.60 -18.18
CA GLY A 79 -5.72 21.70 -18.80
C GLY A 79 -6.44 20.36 -19.00
N ARG A 80 -6.13 19.35 -18.18
CA ARG A 80 -6.70 17.99 -18.25
C ARG A 80 -6.77 17.35 -16.91
N THR A 81 -7.52 16.27 -16.78
CA THR A 81 -7.59 15.43 -15.58
C THR A 81 -6.21 14.96 -15.18
N PHE A 82 -5.87 15.08 -13.91
CA PHE A 82 -4.58 14.66 -13.38
C PHE A 82 -4.55 13.17 -13.04
N VAL A 83 -5.55 12.67 -12.30
CA VAL A 83 -5.61 11.28 -11.81
C VAL A 83 -6.99 10.70 -12.04
N HIS A 84 -7.06 9.47 -12.58
CA HIS A 84 -8.33 8.77 -12.80
C HIS A 84 -8.84 8.07 -11.54
N TYR A 85 -7.94 7.42 -10.77
CA TYR A 85 -8.30 6.65 -9.58
C TYR A 85 -7.43 7.03 -8.39
N TRP A 86 -8.06 7.45 -7.31
CA TRP A 86 -7.44 7.77 -6.05
C TRP A 86 -7.66 6.64 -5.05
N LEU A 87 -6.59 6.11 -4.45
CA LEU A 87 -6.68 5.12 -3.38
C LEU A 87 -6.10 5.72 -2.09
N HIS A 88 -6.92 5.73 -1.03
CA HIS A 88 -6.51 6.23 0.28
C HIS A 88 -6.58 5.11 1.31
N SER A 89 -5.43 4.79 1.91
CA SER A 89 -5.35 3.80 2.98
C SER A 89 -5.57 4.44 4.35
N ALA A 90 -6.24 3.69 5.22
CA ALA A 90 -6.33 4.04 6.63
C ALA A 90 -4.96 3.88 7.32
N PHE A 91 -4.86 4.35 8.57
CA PHE A 91 -3.61 4.35 9.31
C PHE A 91 -3.25 2.99 9.90
N LEU A 92 -1.94 2.73 9.96
CA LEU A 92 -1.38 1.80 10.90
C LEU A 92 -1.29 2.49 12.28
N THR A 93 -1.84 1.84 13.31
CA THR A 93 -1.77 2.31 14.70
C THR A 93 -0.93 1.37 15.55
N MET A 94 -0.37 1.86 16.64
CA MET A 94 0.28 1.06 17.66
C MET A 94 -0.31 1.43 19.02
N SER A 95 -0.81 0.45 19.75
CA SER A 95 -1.50 0.68 21.05
C SER A 95 -2.64 1.70 20.98
N GLY A 96 -3.33 1.78 19.83
CA GLY A 96 -4.41 2.75 19.61
C GLY A 96 -3.97 4.14 19.18
N GLU A 97 -2.65 4.40 19.13
CA GLU A 97 -2.09 5.68 18.70
C GLU A 97 -1.52 5.60 17.28
N LYS A 98 -1.56 6.70 16.54
CA LYS A 98 -0.92 6.79 15.22
C LYS A 98 0.58 6.57 15.37
N VAL A 99 1.16 5.73 14.49
CA VAL A 99 2.62 5.57 14.42
C VAL A 99 3.27 6.89 14.00
N SER A 100 4.16 7.43 14.81
CA SER A 100 4.89 8.66 14.51
C SER A 100 6.29 8.69 15.14
N LYS A 101 7.22 9.38 14.45
CA LYS A 101 8.60 9.56 14.96
C LYS A 101 8.62 10.35 16.27
N SER A 102 7.73 11.31 16.45
CA SER A 102 7.65 12.15 17.65
C SER A 102 7.21 11.38 18.89
N LEU A 103 6.46 10.30 18.73
CA LEU A 103 6.03 9.41 19.80
C LEU A 103 7.04 8.28 20.07
N GLY A 104 8.08 8.15 19.23
CA GLY A 104 9.07 7.08 19.38
C GLY A 104 8.53 5.66 19.17
N ASN A 105 7.34 5.53 18.58
CA ASN A 105 6.64 4.25 18.36
C ASN A 105 6.75 3.75 16.91
N VAL A 106 7.74 4.21 16.15
CA VAL A 106 7.99 3.75 14.78
C VAL A 106 8.67 2.38 14.84
N VAL A 107 8.14 1.44 14.07
CA VAL A 107 8.75 0.13 13.83
C VAL A 107 9.31 0.13 12.42
N TYR A 108 10.60 -0.11 12.29
CA TYR A 108 11.27 -0.26 11.00
C TYR A 108 11.28 -1.73 10.56
N LEU A 109 11.46 -1.96 9.27
CA LEU A 109 11.61 -3.33 8.74
C LEU A 109 12.85 -4.04 9.33
N SER A 110 13.92 -3.29 9.64
CA SER A 110 15.07 -3.80 10.36
C SER A 110 14.70 -4.41 11.71
N ASP A 111 13.82 -3.74 12.47
CA ASP A 111 13.40 -4.22 13.79
C ASP A 111 12.62 -5.54 13.69
N VAL A 112 11.82 -5.68 12.61
CA VAL A 112 11.09 -6.93 12.30
C VAL A 112 12.07 -8.07 12.04
N ILE A 113 13.11 -7.81 11.25
CA ILE A 113 14.15 -8.80 10.90
C ILE A 113 15.00 -9.15 12.13
N GLU A 114 15.43 -8.17 12.90
CA GLU A 114 16.22 -8.34 14.11
C GLU A 114 15.50 -9.18 15.19
N LYS A 115 14.14 -9.08 15.21
CA LYS A 115 13.31 -9.96 16.07
C LYS A 115 13.09 -11.36 15.50
N GLY A 116 13.69 -11.69 14.37
CA GLY A 116 13.64 -13.02 13.76
C GLY A 116 12.40 -13.28 12.91
N PHE A 117 11.60 -12.27 12.60
CA PHE A 117 10.46 -12.42 11.69
C PHE A 117 10.91 -12.33 10.23
N HIS A 118 10.33 -13.17 9.39
CA HIS A 118 10.50 -13.02 7.94
C HIS A 118 9.77 -11.75 7.44
N PRO A 119 10.36 -10.94 6.53
CA PRO A 119 9.72 -9.71 6.03
C PRO A 119 8.32 -9.93 5.46
N LEU A 120 8.08 -11.05 4.80
CA LEU A 120 6.76 -11.39 4.26
C LEU A 120 5.70 -11.65 5.33
N ALA A 121 6.08 -11.91 6.59
CA ALA A 121 5.12 -11.97 7.69
C ALA A 121 4.47 -10.60 7.94
N LEU A 122 5.23 -9.50 7.82
CA LEU A 122 4.69 -8.15 7.90
C LEU A 122 3.74 -7.86 6.72
N ARG A 123 4.10 -8.30 5.51
CA ARG A 123 3.22 -8.18 4.34
C ARG A 123 1.93 -8.99 4.52
N TYR A 124 2.03 -10.22 5.00
CA TYR A 124 0.85 -11.03 5.32
C TYR A 124 -0.03 -10.37 6.40
N PHE A 125 0.59 -9.78 7.43
CA PHE A 125 -0.13 -9.04 8.47
C PHE A 125 -0.95 -7.88 7.87
N TYR A 126 -0.40 -7.11 6.92
CA TYR A 126 -1.15 -6.03 6.24
C TYR A 126 -2.32 -6.56 5.40
N LEU A 127 -2.18 -7.70 4.74
CA LEU A 127 -3.23 -8.30 3.93
C LEU A 127 -4.42 -8.83 4.74
N GLN A 128 -4.27 -9.00 6.05
CA GLN A 128 -5.33 -9.44 6.95
C GLN A 128 -6.38 -8.34 7.25
N ALA A 129 -6.10 -7.10 6.91
CA ALA A 129 -7.04 -5.99 7.03
C ALA A 129 -7.35 -5.38 5.67
N HIS A 130 -8.59 -4.89 5.49
CA HIS A 130 -8.91 -4.08 4.32
C HIS A 130 -8.17 -2.74 4.41
N TYR A 131 -7.63 -2.25 3.31
CA TYR A 131 -6.80 -1.03 3.31
C TYR A 131 -7.52 0.24 3.80
N ARG A 132 -8.86 0.27 3.75
CA ARG A 132 -9.68 1.37 4.30
C ARG A 132 -9.93 1.25 5.81
N THR A 133 -9.46 0.19 6.46
CA THR A 133 -9.69 -0.06 7.88
C THR A 133 -8.40 0.17 8.66
N PRO A 134 -8.42 0.98 9.74
CA PRO A 134 -7.27 1.14 10.60
C PRO A 134 -6.76 -0.21 11.11
N LEU A 135 -5.46 -0.44 10.98
CA LEU A 135 -4.81 -1.69 11.41
C LEU A 135 -3.95 -1.42 12.64
N SER A 136 -4.21 -2.18 13.72
CA SER A 136 -3.42 -2.06 14.95
C SER A 136 -2.25 -3.04 14.95
N PHE A 137 -1.03 -2.50 14.94
CA PHE A 137 0.18 -3.30 15.03
C PHE A 137 0.48 -3.68 16.47
N SER A 138 0.87 -4.93 16.68
CA SER A 138 1.58 -5.39 17.85
C SER A 138 2.51 -6.55 17.49
N TRP A 139 3.55 -6.75 18.26
CA TRP A 139 4.47 -7.89 18.05
C TRP A 139 3.75 -9.25 18.16
N GLY A 140 2.74 -9.35 19.02
CA GLY A 140 1.90 -10.54 19.12
C GLY A 140 1.06 -10.78 17.87
N ALA A 141 0.47 -9.72 17.28
CA ALA A 141 -0.27 -9.84 16.02
C ALA A 141 0.65 -10.23 14.86
N LEU A 142 1.86 -9.66 14.80
CA LEU A 142 2.86 -10.04 13.81
C LEU A 142 3.32 -11.51 13.99
N ALA A 143 3.49 -11.98 15.21
CA ALA A 143 3.81 -13.37 15.49
C ALA A 143 2.72 -14.32 14.98
N GLY A 144 1.45 -14.00 15.24
CA GLY A 144 0.32 -14.76 14.69
C GLY A 144 0.28 -14.77 13.16
N ALA A 145 0.58 -13.64 12.53
CA ALA A 145 0.68 -13.53 11.06
C ALA A 145 1.85 -14.37 10.52
N SER A 146 3.00 -14.37 11.20
CA SER A 146 4.17 -15.19 10.86
C SER A 146 3.85 -16.69 10.92
N GLU A 147 3.19 -17.15 11.99
CA GLU A 147 2.76 -18.54 12.10
C GLU A 147 1.76 -18.93 11.01
N ALA A 148 0.81 -18.06 10.69
CA ALA A 148 -0.15 -18.30 9.61
C ALA A 148 0.55 -18.43 8.25
N LEU A 149 1.48 -17.53 7.94
CA LEU A 149 2.25 -17.59 6.70
C LEU A 149 3.11 -18.87 6.62
N ASN A 150 3.77 -19.25 7.71
CA ASN A 150 4.55 -20.50 7.76
C ASN A 150 3.69 -21.73 7.49
N ARG A 151 2.46 -21.77 8.04
CA ARG A 151 1.50 -22.84 7.74
C ARG A 151 1.07 -22.81 6.27
N LEU A 152 0.89 -21.64 5.69
CA LEU A 152 0.53 -21.48 4.29
C LEU A 152 1.66 -21.98 3.37
N TRP A 153 2.90 -21.65 3.68
CA TRP A 153 4.08 -22.16 2.96
C TRP A 153 4.23 -23.69 3.08
N LYS A 154 3.92 -24.25 4.24
CA LYS A 154 3.94 -25.72 4.41
C LYS A 154 2.88 -26.36 3.51
N LEU A 155 1.62 -25.90 3.56
CA LEU A 155 0.54 -26.39 2.70
C LEU A 155 0.89 -26.29 1.22
N SER A 156 1.49 -25.18 0.81
CA SER A 156 1.93 -24.99 -0.57
C SER A 156 2.96 -26.03 -1.00
N ARG A 157 3.96 -26.33 -0.16
CA ARG A 157 4.94 -27.39 -0.45
C ARG A 157 4.29 -28.76 -0.56
N ASP A 158 3.38 -29.08 0.35
CA ASP A 158 2.67 -30.36 0.34
C ASP A 158 1.85 -30.51 -0.97
N ILE A 159 1.09 -29.48 -1.37
CA ILE A 159 0.31 -29.46 -2.61
C ILE A 159 1.20 -29.53 -3.86
N ALA A 160 2.36 -28.84 -3.87
CA ALA A 160 3.29 -28.87 -4.99
C ALA A 160 3.81 -30.30 -5.31
N HIS A 161 3.95 -31.14 -4.30
CA HIS A 161 4.33 -32.55 -4.47
C HIS A 161 3.22 -33.42 -5.07
N GLU A 162 1.98 -33.05 -4.86
CA GLU A 162 0.80 -33.82 -5.32
C GLU A 162 0.30 -33.36 -6.69
N SER A 163 0.51 -32.08 -7.03
CA SER A 163 0.02 -31.49 -8.29
C SER A 163 0.87 -31.95 -9.49
N LYS A 164 0.23 -32.58 -10.45
CA LYS A 164 0.87 -33.08 -11.68
C LYS A 164 0.61 -32.20 -12.92
N CYS A 165 -0.34 -31.28 -12.84
CA CYS A 165 -0.78 -30.47 -13.97
C CYS A 165 -1.37 -29.15 -13.44
N LYS A 166 -1.38 -28.09 -14.29
CA LYS A 166 -2.01 -26.82 -13.96
C LYS A 166 -3.49 -26.85 -14.30
N SER A 167 -4.36 -26.55 -13.35
CA SER A 167 -5.76 -26.26 -13.63
C SER A 167 -5.94 -24.78 -13.95
N THR A 168 -6.58 -24.47 -15.07
CA THR A 168 -6.73 -23.09 -15.54
C THR A 168 -8.02 -22.41 -15.08
N SER A 169 -8.97 -23.14 -14.52
CA SER A 169 -10.25 -22.57 -14.08
C SER A 169 -10.86 -23.41 -12.97
N SER A 170 -11.22 -22.76 -11.86
CA SER A 170 -12.02 -23.36 -10.80
C SER A 170 -12.93 -22.33 -10.15
N GLU A 171 -13.98 -22.77 -9.48
CA GLU A 171 -14.85 -21.89 -8.69
C GLU A 171 -14.07 -21.16 -7.60
N ALA A 172 -13.13 -21.84 -6.93
CA ALA A 172 -12.27 -21.27 -5.91
C ALA A 172 -11.46 -20.08 -6.44
N ARG A 173 -10.86 -20.20 -7.64
CA ARG A 173 -10.13 -19.13 -8.31
C ARG A 173 -11.05 -17.94 -8.60
N ASN A 174 -12.25 -18.20 -9.11
CA ASN A 174 -13.21 -17.12 -9.41
C ASN A 174 -13.65 -16.38 -8.15
N ARG A 175 -13.89 -17.08 -7.04
CA ARG A 175 -14.22 -16.47 -5.74
C ARG A 175 -13.06 -15.60 -5.21
N PHE A 176 -11.84 -16.08 -5.30
CA PHE A 176 -10.64 -15.32 -4.92
C PHE A 176 -10.50 -14.04 -5.74
N LEU A 177 -10.56 -14.15 -7.07
CA LEU A 177 -10.43 -13.00 -7.97
C LEU A 177 -11.59 -12.02 -7.84
N ALA A 178 -12.81 -12.50 -7.54
CA ALA A 178 -13.94 -11.62 -7.25
C ALA A 178 -13.69 -10.77 -6.02
N ALA A 179 -13.14 -11.32 -4.94
CA ALA A 179 -12.77 -10.55 -3.75
C ALA A 179 -11.66 -9.53 -4.04
N ILE A 180 -10.64 -9.89 -4.85
CA ILE A 180 -9.60 -8.94 -5.25
C ILE A 180 -10.18 -7.79 -6.08
N ARG A 181 -11.16 -8.05 -6.94
CA ARG A 181 -11.81 -7.03 -7.78
C ARG A 181 -12.85 -6.19 -7.04
N ASP A 182 -13.28 -6.64 -5.88
CA ASP A 182 -14.21 -5.92 -5.00
C ASP A 182 -13.42 -5.05 -4.02
N ASP A 183 -12.98 -3.90 -4.51
CA ASP A 183 -12.23 -2.89 -3.74
C ASP A 183 -11.03 -3.47 -2.97
N LEU A 184 -10.31 -4.41 -3.57
CA LEU A 184 -9.14 -5.07 -2.97
C LEU A 184 -9.45 -5.71 -1.60
N ALA A 185 -10.56 -6.45 -1.49
CA ALA A 185 -10.97 -7.13 -0.26
C ALA A 185 -10.01 -8.30 0.09
N THR A 186 -8.74 -7.94 0.39
CA THR A 186 -7.67 -8.90 0.68
C THR A 186 -7.96 -9.84 1.86
N PRO A 187 -8.64 -9.42 2.94
CA PRO A 187 -9.03 -10.35 4.00
C PRO A 187 -9.98 -11.44 3.52
N GLN A 188 -10.94 -11.08 2.67
CA GLN A 188 -11.88 -12.04 2.09
C GLN A 188 -11.16 -13.00 1.12
N ALA A 189 -10.28 -12.46 0.27
CA ALA A 189 -9.48 -13.27 -0.63
C ALA A 189 -8.58 -14.26 0.12
N LEU A 190 -7.94 -13.84 1.23
CA LEU A 190 -7.20 -14.72 2.14
C LEU A 190 -8.11 -15.80 2.76
N GLY A 191 -9.33 -15.44 3.15
CA GLY A 191 -10.32 -16.37 3.65
C GLY A 191 -10.63 -17.48 2.62
N HIS A 192 -10.90 -17.10 1.38
CA HIS A 192 -11.14 -18.04 0.27
C HIS A 192 -9.93 -18.92 -0.02
N LEU A 193 -8.73 -18.36 0.01
CA LEU A 193 -7.49 -19.14 -0.13
C LEU A 193 -7.39 -20.21 0.95
N TRP A 194 -7.54 -19.86 2.23
CA TRP A 194 -7.45 -20.79 3.34
C TRP A 194 -8.52 -21.86 3.31
N GLU A 195 -9.78 -21.51 3.00
CA GLU A 195 -10.90 -22.42 2.85
C GLU A 195 -10.58 -23.48 1.80
N THR A 196 -10.19 -23.05 0.61
CA THR A 196 -9.88 -23.95 -0.52
C THR A 196 -8.73 -24.89 -0.23
N LEU A 197 -7.61 -24.35 0.34
CA LEU A 197 -6.43 -25.19 0.60
C LEU A 197 -6.68 -26.29 1.65
N ARG A 198 -7.64 -26.08 2.57
CA ARG A 198 -8.00 -27.02 3.62
C ARG A 198 -9.12 -27.97 3.24
N SER A 199 -9.91 -27.63 2.24
CA SER A 199 -11.04 -28.48 1.79
C SER A 199 -10.52 -29.71 1.05
N GLU A 200 -11.20 -30.83 1.21
CA GLU A 200 -10.99 -32.06 0.43
C GLU A 200 -11.74 -32.04 -0.91
N ASP A 201 -12.64 -31.06 -1.11
CA ASP A 201 -13.47 -30.97 -2.30
C ASP A 201 -12.70 -30.47 -3.54
N TYR A 202 -11.52 -29.92 -3.37
CA TYR A 202 -10.70 -29.38 -4.46
C TYR A 202 -9.49 -30.26 -4.74
N ALA A 203 -9.28 -30.57 -6.01
CA ALA A 203 -8.12 -31.33 -6.46
C ALA A 203 -6.79 -30.54 -6.22
N PRO A 204 -5.65 -31.23 -6.03
CA PRO A 204 -4.35 -30.57 -5.86
C PRO A 204 -4.01 -29.57 -6.97
N GLU A 205 -4.40 -29.86 -8.20
CA GLU A 205 -4.20 -28.99 -9.36
C GLU A 205 -4.99 -27.67 -9.26
N GLU A 206 -6.22 -27.72 -8.73
CA GLU A 206 -7.03 -26.52 -8.51
C GLU A 206 -6.47 -25.65 -7.39
N LYS A 207 -6.04 -26.30 -6.29
CA LYS A 207 -5.36 -25.63 -5.18
C LYS A 207 -4.06 -24.97 -5.63
N TRP A 208 -3.29 -25.64 -6.48
CA TRP A 208 -2.05 -25.08 -7.03
C TRP A 208 -2.32 -23.87 -7.93
N GLY A 209 -3.29 -23.96 -8.83
CA GLY A 209 -3.71 -22.82 -9.67
C GLY A 209 -4.15 -21.60 -8.84
N LEU A 210 -4.85 -21.84 -7.73
CA LEU A 210 -5.23 -20.78 -6.78
C LEU A 210 -4.00 -20.19 -6.05
N LEU A 211 -3.01 -21.02 -5.68
CA LEU A 211 -1.75 -20.54 -5.08
C LEU A 211 -0.96 -19.66 -6.05
N GLU A 212 -0.93 -20.00 -7.34
CA GLU A 212 -0.29 -19.17 -8.37
C GLU A 212 -0.97 -17.79 -8.46
N ASP A 213 -2.30 -17.73 -8.50
CA ASP A 213 -3.03 -16.46 -8.50
C ASP A 213 -2.81 -15.68 -7.21
N ALA A 214 -2.90 -16.34 -6.06
CA ALA A 214 -2.70 -15.71 -4.77
C ALA A 214 -1.27 -15.13 -4.66
N ASP A 215 -0.27 -15.85 -5.14
CA ASP A 215 1.11 -15.36 -5.12
C ASP A 215 1.31 -14.17 -6.05
N ALA A 216 0.71 -14.20 -7.25
CA ALA A 216 0.74 -13.08 -8.19
C ALA A 216 0.13 -11.79 -7.63
N HIS A 217 -0.91 -11.89 -6.78
CA HIS A 217 -1.58 -10.73 -6.17
C HIS A 217 -0.97 -10.34 -4.82
N PHE A 218 -0.64 -11.30 -4.00
CA PHE A 218 -0.18 -11.06 -2.63
C PHE A 218 1.34 -10.92 -2.50
N GLY A 219 2.13 -11.54 -3.39
CA GLY A 219 3.58 -11.52 -3.35
C GLY A 219 4.13 -12.12 -2.05
N LEU A 220 3.61 -13.29 -1.66
CA LEU A 220 3.97 -13.98 -0.42
C LEU A 220 4.92 -15.16 -0.61
N SER A 221 5.46 -15.34 -1.83
CA SER A 221 6.30 -16.48 -2.21
C SER A 221 5.59 -17.83 -1.95
N LEU A 222 4.31 -17.91 -2.32
CA LEU A 222 3.51 -19.12 -2.08
C LEU A 222 3.91 -20.26 -3.02
N THR A 223 4.33 -19.94 -4.24
CA THR A 223 4.77 -20.92 -5.25
C THR A 223 6.22 -21.34 -5.07
N THR A 224 7.02 -20.53 -4.40
CA THR A 224 8.44 -20.77 -4.09
C THR A 224 8.74 -20.40 -2.63
N PRO A 225 8.15 -21.13 -1.65
CA PRO A 225 8.33 -20.82 -0.25
C PRO A 225 9.79 -20.86 0.18
N PRO A 226 10.24 -19.94 1.05
CA PRO A 226 11.57 -19.99 1.63
C PRO A 226 11.82 -21.32 2.36
N THR A 227 13.06 -21.78 2.35
CA THR A 227 13.52 -23.01 3.05
C THR A 227 13.57 -22.80 4.56
#